data_eb6ac1854227846d08ad1ad33ae6a920
#
_entry.id   eb6ac1854227846d08ad1ad33ae6a920
#
_cell.length_a   1.000
_cell.length_b   1.000
_cell.length_c   1.000
_cell.angle_alpha   90.00
_cell.angle_beta   90.00
_cell.angle_gamma   90.00
#
_symmetry.space_group_name_H-M   'P 1'
#
loop_
_entity.id
_entity.type
_entity.pdbx_description
1 polymer ?
#
loop_
_entity_poly.entity_id
_entity_poly.type
_entity_poly.pdbx_seq_one_letter_code
_entity_poly.pdbx_strand_id
1 'polypeptide(L)'
;ADIEVGENIGARLQADQAEADTRVARAKAEERRSVAIAREQEMKAATAENRARLLQAEALVPKSIGEAYRAGRIEVSAKSNGHPG
;
A
#
# COMPACT_ATOMS: atom_id res chain seq x y z
N ALA A 1 33.66 -1.60 -53.82
CA ALA A 1 34.27 -1.01 -52.63
C ALA A 1 33.33 -0.04 -51.92
N ASP A 2 32.69 0.89 -52.63
CA ASP A 2 31.76 1.88 -52.04
C ASP A 2 30.47 1.22 -51.55
N ILE A 3 30.03 0.16 -52.22
CA ILE A 3 28.83 -0.60 -51.85
C ILE A 3 29.08 -1.37 -50.56
N GLU A 4 30.24 -1.97 -50.36
CA GLU A 4 30.61 -2.67 -49.13
C GLU A 4 30.69 -1.73 -47.93
N VAL A 5 31.27 -0.53 -48.11
CA VAL A 5 31.34 0.50 -47.09
C VAL A 5 29.94 0.97 -46.68
N GLY A 6 29.06 1.17 -47.67
CA GLY A 6 27.67 1.55 -47.41
C GLY A 6 26.89 0.47 -46.65
N GLU A 7 27.09 -0.82 -47.01
CA GLU A 7 26.49 -1.93 -46.31
C GLU A 7 26.99 -2.05 -44.88
N ASN A 8 28.28 -1.87 -44.63
CA ASN A 8 28.87 -1.90 -43.29
C ASN A 8 28.37 -0.75 -42.42
N ILE A 9 28.23 0.44 -42.99
CA ILE A 9 27.68 1.62 -42.29
C ILE A 9 26.22 1.34 -41.94
N GLY A 10 25.43 0.82 -42.88
CA GLY A 10 24.04 0.44 -42.66
C GLY A 10 23.88 -0.59 -41.57
N ALA A 11 24.72 -1.65 -41.59
CA ALA A 11 24.71 -2.69 -40.57
C ALA A 11 25.08 -2.12 -39.16
N ARG A 12 26.08 -1.23 -39.09
CA ARG A 12 26.44 -0.54 -37.82
C ARG A 12 25.31 0.33 -37.30
N LEU A 13 24.68 1.08 -38.18
CA LEU A 13 23.53 1.92 -37.78
C LEU A 13 22.39 1.09 -37.24
N GLN A 14 22.10 -0.05 -37.89
CA GLN A 14 21.08 -0.99 -37.39
C GLN A 14 21.48 -1.58 -36.04
N ALA A 15 22.72 -1.98 -35.86
CA ALA A 15 23.23 -2.50 -34.60
C ALA A 15 23.17 -1.44 -33.49
N ASP A 16 23.58 -0.22 -33.78
CA ASP A 16 23.53 0.89 -32.85
C ASP A 16 22.08 1.24 -32.46
N GLN A 17 21.18 1.19 -33.42
CA GLN A 17 19.77 1.42 -33.19
C GLN A 17 19.16 0.31 -32.30
N ALA A 18 19.52 -0.94 -32.54
CA ALA A 18 19.10 -2.08 -31.73
C ALA A 18 19.63 -1.96 -30.30
N GLU A 19 20.88 -1.53 -30.10
CA GLU A 19 21.43 -1.28 -28.77
C GLU A 19 20.71 -0.15 -28.06
N ALA A 20 20.42 0.94 -28.77
CA ALA A 20 19.68 2.07 -28.22
C ALA A 20 18.26 1.65 -27.81
N ASP A 21 17.59 0.87 -28.67
CA ASP A 21 16.26 0.34 -28.38
C ASP A 21 16.28 -0.59 -27.15
N THR A 22 17.31 -1.41 -27.02
CA THR A 22 17.50 -2.29 -25.87
C THR A 22 17.70 -1.47 -24.58
N ARG A 23 18.49 -0.41 -24.62
CA ARG A 23 18.69 0.46 -23.47
C ARG A 23 17.40 1.15 -23.04
N VAL A 24 16.65 1.64 -24.01
CA VAL A 24 15.35 2.26 -23.74
C VAL A 24 14.38 1.25 -23.14
N ALA A 25 14.32 0.04 -23.70
CA ALA A 25 13.47 -1.02 -23.18
C ALA A 25 13.84 -1.41 -21.75
N ARG A 26 15.13 -1.52 -21.44
CA ARG A 26 15.63 -1.80 -20.09
C ARG A 26 15.29 -0.67 -19.12
N ALA A 27 15.48 0.59 -19.55
CA ALA A 27 15.14 1.74 -18.72
C ALA A 27 13.65 1.78 -18.39
N LYS A 28 12.78 1.50 -19.38
CA LYS A 28 11.34 1.41 -19.17
C LYS A 28 10.96 0.26 -18.24
N ALA A 29 11.60 -0.89 -18.40
CA ALA A 29 11.37 -2.04 -17.52
C ALA A 29 11.79 -1.74 -16.10
N GLU A 30 12.92 -1.07 -15.89
CA GLU A 30 13.39 -0.67 -14.57
C GLU A 30 12.46 0.37 -13.93
N GLU A 31 11.97 1.32 -14.70
CA GLU A 31 10.97 2.28 -14.25
C GLU A 31 9.70 1.60 -13.79
N ARG A 32 9.17 0.66 -14.57
CA ARG A 32 7.98 -0.13 -14.22
C ARG A 32 8.20 -0.94 -12.95
N ARG A 33 9.38 -1.53 -12.82
CA ARG A 33 9.75 -2.28 -11.63
C ARG A 33 9.78 -1.38 -10.39
N SER A 34 10.39 -0.21 -10.51
CA SER A 34 10.45 0.77 -9.42
C SER A 34 9.06 1.22 -8.99
N VAL A 35 8.19 1.50 -9.96
CA VAL A 35 6.79 1.86 -9.69
C VAL A 35 6.05 0.71 -9.01
N ALA A 36 6.25 -0.52 -9.46
CA ALA A 36 5.63 -1.69 -8.85
C ALA A 36 6.09 -1.90 -7.40
N ILE A 37 7.38 -1.74 -7.12
CA ILE A 37 7.93 -1.82 -5.77
C ILE A 37 7.36 -0.72 -4.87
N ALA A 38 7.28 0.51 -5.39
CA ALA A 38 6.70 1.63 -4.66
C ALA A 38 5.23 1.36 -4.30
N ARG A 39 4.44 0.84 -5.23
CA ARG A 39 3.04 0.46 -5.00
C ARG A 39 2.92 -0.65 -3.96
N GLU A 40 3.79 -1.65 -4.03
CA GLU A 40 3.83 -2.72 -3.04
C GLU A 40 4.07 -2.17 -1.64
N GLN A 41 5.04 -1.25 -1.50
CA GLN A 41 5.33 -0.59 -0.23
C GLN A 41 4.16 0.26 0.26
N GLU A 42 3.50 0.99 -0.63
CA GLU A 42 2.29 1.76 -0.31
C GLU A 42 1.17 0.84 0.18
N MET A 43 0.97 -0.29 -0.47
CA MET A 43 -0.05 -1.26 -0.08
C MET A 43 0.27 -1.90 1.27
N LYS A 44 1.52 -2.22 1.54
CA LYS A 44 1.97 -2.73 2.84
C LYS A 44 1.73 -1.69 3.94
N ALA A 45 2.06 -0.44 3.67
CA ALA A 45 1.83 0.66 4.61
C ALA A 45 0.33 0.86 4.88
N ALA A 46 -0.50 0.83 3.84
CA ALA A 46 -1.96 0.94 3.96
C ALA A 46 -2.53 -0.22 4.77
N THR A 47 -2.05 -1.44 4.53
CA THR A 47 -2.47 -2.63 5.29
C THR A 47 -2.09 -2.50 6.76
N ALA A 48 -0.88 -2.04 7.05
CA ALA A 48 -0.44 -1.83 8.44
C ALA A 48 -1.27 -0.76 9.14
N GLU A 49 -1.57 0.33 8.45
CA GLU A 49 -2.43 1.40 8.97
C GLU A 49 -3.85 0.90 9.26
N ASN A 50 -4.42 0.13 8.34
CA ASN A 50 -5.76 -0.45 8.50
C ASN A 50 -5.80 -1.45 9.66
N ARG A 51 -4.76 -2.24 9.85
CA ARG A 51 -4.63 -3.14 11.01
C ARG A 51 -4.58 -2.36 12.31
N ALA A 52 -3.82 -1.28 12.34
CA ALA A 52 -3.73 -0.42 13.52
C ALA A 52 -5.10 0.19 13.85
N ARG A 53 -5.82 0.67 12.85
CA ARG A 53 -7.18 1.19 13.01
C ARG A 53 -8.15 0.12 13.51
N LEU A 54 -8.06 -1.08 12.97
CA LEU A 54 -8.88 -2.20 13.40
C LEU A 54 -8.62 -2.56 14.86
N LEU A 55 -7.35 -2.64 15.25
CA LEU A 55 -6.96 -2.91 16.63
C LEU A 55 -7.46 -1.83 17.59
N GLN A 56 -7.39 -0.56 17.18
CA GLN A 56 -7.94 0.56 17.97
C GLN A 56 -9.46 0.44 18.12
N ALA A 57 -10.15 0.12 17.03
CA ALA A 57 -11.59 -0.07 17.06
C ALA A 57 -11.98 -1.26 17.96
N GLU A 58 -11.28 -2.37 17.85
CA GLU A 58 -11.49 -3.55 18.69
C GLU A 58 -11.22 -3.26 20.17
N ALA A 59 -10.21 -2.44 20.48
CA ALA A 59 -9.91 -2.03 21.84
C ALA A 59 -10.99 -1.13 22.44
N LEU A 60 -11.68 -0.35 21.61
CA LEU A 60 -12.78 0.51 22.06
C LEU A 60 -14.03 -0.28 22.41
N VAL A 61 -14.27 -1.43 21.80
CA VAL A 61 -15.45 -2.26 22.06
C VAL A 61 -15.54 -2.70 23.54
N PRO A 62 -14.51 -3.31 24.12
CA PRO A 62 -14.55 -3.66 25.56
C PRO A 62 -14.70 -2.46 26.45
N LYS A 63 -14.04 -1.34 26.12
CA LYS A 63 -14.16 -0.08 26.88
C LYS A 63 -15.58 0.47 26.86
N SER A 64 -16.20 0.49 25.67
CA SER A 64 -17.58 0.95 25.50
C SER A 64 -18.56 0.05 26.25
N ILE A 65 -18.37 -1.25 26.19
CA ILE A 65 -19.17 -2.23 26.93
C ILE A 65 -19.00 -2.03 28.43
N GLY A 66 -17.77 -1.81 28.90
CA GLY A 66 -17.49 -1.53 30.30
C GLY A 66 -18.14 -0.25 30.80
N GLU A 67 -18.10 0.80 30.01
CA GLU A 67 -18.75 2.08 30.31
C GLU A 67 -20.27 1.94 30.35
N ALA A 68 -20.85 1.25 29.39
CA ALA A 68 -22.29 0.94 29.36
C ALA A 68 -22.72 0.12 30.58
N TYR A 69 -21.93 -0.86 30.94
CA TYR A 69 -22.19 -1.70 32.13
C TYR A 69 -22.12 -0.89 33.41
N ARG A 70 -21.15 0.00 33.55
CA ARG A 70 -21.03 0.89 34.70
C ARG A 70 -22.21 1.85 34.78
N ALA A 71 -22.61 2.43 33.67
CA ALA A 71 -23.76 3.32 33.59
C ALA A 71 -25.06 2.62 33.98
N GLY A 72 -25.27 1.40 33.44
CA GLY A 72 -26.42 0.56 33.81
C GLY A 72 -26.41 0.16 35.25
N ARG A 73 -25.27 -0.15 35.83
CA ARG A 73 -25.10 -0.49 37.24
C ARG A 73 -25.41 0.69 38.15
N ILE A 74 -25.01 1.89 37.79
CA ILE A 74 -25.29 3.12 38.51
C ILE A 74 -26.80 3.39 38.49
N GLU A 75 -27.47 3.25 37.37
CA GLU A 75 -28.90 3.41 37.22
C GLU A 75 -29.66 2.40 38.08
N VAL A 76 -29.29 1.14 38.03
CA VAL A 76 -29.89 0.07 38.86
C VAL A 76 -29.70 0.39 40.36
N SER A 77 -28.50 0.83 40.75
CA SER A 77 -28.19 1.21 42.09
C SER A 77 -29.02 2.43 42.56
N ALA A 78 -29.15 3.43 41.70
CA ALA A 78 -29.98 4.62 41.98
C ALA A 78 -31.45 4.27 42.13
N LYS A 79 -31.98 3.40 41.25
CA LYS A 79 -33.37 2.89 41.35
C LYS A 79 -33.57 2.06 42.61
N SER A 80 -32.62 1.25 42.98
CA SER A 80 -32.67 0.44 44.19
C SER A 80 -32.70 1.31 45.46
N ASN A 81 -31.88 2.35 45.49
CA ASN A 81 -31.84 3.28 46.61
C ASN A 81 -33.05 4.22 46.64
N GLY A 82 -33.69 4.46 45.51
CA GLY A 82 -34.89 5.31 45.41
C GLY A 82 -36.19 4.58 45.68
N HIS A 83 -36.19 3.26 45.89
CA HIS A 83 -37.39 2.49 46.21
C HIS A 83 -37.60 2.42 47.72
N PRO A 84 -38.74 2.92 48.20
CA PRO A 84 -39.06 2.82 49.63
C PRO A 84 -39.45 1.38 49.96
N GLY A 85 -38.77 0.77 50.79
CA GLY A 85 -39.05 -0.54 51.26
C GLY A 85 -38.38 -1.63 50.57
#